data_fed9bbdd07ffffc625624354eddd4892
#
_entry.id   fed9bbdd07ffffc625624354eddd4892
#
_cell.length_a   1.000
_cell.length_b   1.000
_cell.length_c   1.000
_cell.angle_alpha   90.00
_cell.angle_beta   90.00
_cell.angle_gamma   90.00
#
_symmetry.space_group_name_H-M   'P 1'
#
loop_
_entity.id
_entity.type
_entity.pdbx_description
1 polymer ?
#
loop_
_entity_poly.entity_id
_entity_poly.type
_entity_poly.pdbx_seq_one_letter_code
_entity_poly.pdbx_strand_id
1 'polypeptide(L)'
;MSTSQIALLASVQQFLDRQHGLYIDGAPCAAQSENRLTVWDPATGQAIATTADASPADVDRAVMSAWRAFVDRRWAGRTPADRERILLRFADLVEQHGEELAQLETLEQGKSIAISRAFEVGCTLNWMRYTAGLTTKISGRTLDVSIPFPQGARYQAWTKKEPVGVVAGIVPWNFPLMIGMWKVMPALAAGCSIVIKPSETTPLTLLRVAELATQAGIPDGVFNVVTGSGAGCGAALTAHPQVAKVSFTGSTATGKQIARVAADRLTRVTLELGGKNPAIVLKDADPQWVIEGLMTGSFLNQGQVCAASSRIYIEAPLFDTLVSGFEQAVKSLQVGPGMLESAQINPVVSRAHCDKVAAYLEEARRQKAELISGSAGPDAGGYYIPPTLVVNPDAGLRLTREEVFGPVVNLVRVADGEEALRLANDSDFGLTASVWTRDLTQALNYTDRLQAGTVWVNSHTLIDANLPFGGMKQSGTGRDFGPDWLDGWCETKSVCVRY
;
A
#
# COMPACT_ATOMS: atom_id res chain seq x y z
N MET A 1 7.19 21.30 -23.69
CA MET A 1 6.45 21.03 -22.45
C MET A 1 6.91 22.05 -21.40
N SER A 2 6.02 22.57 -20.59
CA SER A 2 6.36 23.62 -19.59
C SER A 2 7.40 23.07 -18.61
N THR A 3 8.52 23.77 -18.46
CA THR A 3 9.58 23.46 -17.49
C THR A 3 9.32 24.12 -16.13
N SER A 4 8.10 24.65 -15.92
CA SER A 4 7.75 25.35 -14.69
C SER A 4 7.31 24.38 -13.61
N GLN A 5 7.83 24.57 -12.40
CA GLN A 5 7.38 23.92 -11.20
C GLN A 5 5.94 24.38 -10.88
N ILE A 6 5.08 23.47 -10.46
CA ILE A 6 3.70 23.80 -10.08
C ILE A 6 3.72 24.68 -8.82
N ALA A 7 2.95 25.75 -8.85
CA ALA A 7 2.76 26.60 -7.68
C ALA A 7 1.94 25.88 -6.61
N LEU A 8 2.33 26.03 -5.35
CA LEU A 8 1.57 25.50 -4.23
C LEU A 8 0.24 26.24 -4.08
N LEU A 9 -0.81 25.51 -3.78
CA LEU A 9 -2.07 26.08 -3.35
C LEU A 9 -1.90 26.77 -1.98
N ALA A 10 -2.60 27.90 -1.80
CA ALA A 10 -2.59 28.60 -0.53
C ALA A 10 -3.07 27.73 0.65
N SER A 11 -4.02 26.81 0.39
CA SER A 11 -4.50 25.86 1.40
C SER A 11 -3.42 24.86 1.81
N VAL A 12 -2.57 24.41 0.87
CA VAL A 12 -1.41 23.53 1.16
C VAL A 12 -0.41 24.26 2.04
N GLN A 13 -0.04 25.49 1.67
CA GLN A 13 0.90 26.29 2.49
C GLN A 13 0.35 26.52 3.89
N GLN A 14 -0.91 26.93 4.01
CA GLN A 14 -1.57 27.13 5.31
C GLN A 14 -1.60 25.84 6.14
N PHE A 15 -1.76 24.67 5.49
CA PHE A 15 -1.73 23.39 6.19
C PHE A 15 -0.31 23.07 6.67
N LEU A 16 0.71 23.24 5.84
CA LEU A 16 2.12 22.99 6.20
C LEU A 16 2.59 23.89 7.36
N ASP A 17 2.12 25.13 7.42
CA ASP A 17 2.49 26.11 8.46
C ASP A 17 1.89 25.77 9.84
N ARG A 18 0.96 24.81 9.92
CA ARG A 18 0.36 24.37 11.19
C ARG A 18 1.34 23.53 12.01
N GLN A 19 1.16 23.60 13.31
CA GLN A 19 1.77 22.63 14.21
C GLN A 19 0.86 21.38 14.30
N HIS A 20 1.26 20.28 13.64
CA HIS A 20 0.44 19.07 13.60
C HIS A 20 0.60 18.25 14.88
N GLY A 21 -0.54 17.98 15.53
CA GLY A 21 -0.69 17.03 16.64
C GLY A 21 -1.19 15.68 16.16
N LEU A 22 -2.04 15.07 16.97
CA LEU A 22 -2.82 13.87 16.66
C LEU A 22 -4.23 14.27 16.19
N TYR A 23 -4.98 13.33 15.65
CA TYR A 23 -6.39 13.52 15.35
C TYR A 23 -7.21 12.47 16.09
N ILE A 24 -7.86 12.86 17.18
CA ILE A 24 -8.56 11.95 18.08
C ILE A 24 -9.93 12.54 18.43
N ASP A 25 -10.95 11.70 18.44
CA ASP A 25 -12.31 12.07 18.82
C ASP A 25 -12.90 13.20 17.97
N GLY A 26 -12.64 13.13 16.65
CA GLY A 26 -13.18 14.07 15.66
C GLY A 26 -12.46 15.41 15.56
N ALA A 27 -11.33 15.60 16.26
CA ALA A 27 -10.62 16.88 16.27
C ALA A 27 -9.09 16.75 16.34
N PRO A 28 -8.34 17.73 15.78
CA PRO A 28 -6.92 17.86 16.05
C PRO A 28 -6.66 18.07 17.54
N CYS A 29 -5.65 17.38 18.08
CA CYS A 29 -5.31 17.52 19.50
C CYS A 29 -3.80 17.37 19.72
N ALA A 30 -3.29 17.97 20.81
CA ALA A 30 -1.91 17.81 21.22
C ALA A 30 -1.64 16.38 21.70
N ALA A 31 -0.42 15.89 21.47
CA ALA A 31 0.10 14.71 22.16
C ALA A 31 0.48 15.06 23.60
N GLN A 32 0.51 14.05 24.47
CA GLN A 32 1.05 14.20 25.82
C GLN A 32 2.59 14.29 25.80
N SER A 33 3.21 13.65 24.82
CA SER A 33 4.63 13.76 24.55
C SER A 33 4.96 15.11 23.89
N GLU A 34 6.03 15.74 24.35
CA GLU A 34 6.61 16.93 23.70
C GLU A 34 7.47 16.59 22.47
N ASN A 35 7.78 15.29 22.27
CA ASN A 35 8.57 14.83 21.15
C ASN A 35 7.87 15.08 19.82
N ARG A 36 8.67 15.50 18.84
CA ARG A 36 8.18 15.79 17.50
C ARG A 36 9.00 15.08 16.44
N LEU A 37 8.34 14.74 15.35
CA LEU A 37 8.95 14.18 14.15
C LEU A 37 8.95 15.24 13.06
N THR A 38 10.06 15.37 12.37
CA THR A 38 10.20 16.29 11.24
C THR A 38 9.78 15.57 9.95
N VAL A 39 8.93 16.23 9.18
CA VAL A 39 8.57 15.81 7.81
C VAL A 39 9.46 16.58 6.84
N TRP A 40 10.09 15.85 5.94
CA TRP A 40 11.07 16.38 4.98
C TRP A 40 10.51 16.33 3.57
N ASP A 41 10.80 17.35 2.78
CA ASP A 41 10.63 17.28 1.33
C ASP A 41 11.79 16.47 0.72
N PRO A 42 11.53 15.29 0.14
CA PRO A 42 12.58 14.47 -0.46
C PRO A 42 13.30 15.14 -1.65
N ALA A 43 12.65 16.09 -2.32
CA ALA A 43 13.22 16.76 -3.48
C ALA A 43 14.32 17.77 -3.12
N THR A 44 14.27 18.33 -1.91
CA THR A 44 15.18 19.37 -1.44
C THR A 44 15.97 18.96 -0.18
N GLY A 45 15.50 17.94 0.54
CA GLY A 45 16.04 17.58 1.85
C GLY A 45 15.74 18.61 2.93
N GLN A 46 14.80 19.53 2.72
CA GLN A 46 14.40 20.55 3.69
C GLN A 46 13.18 20.10 4.50
N ALA A 47 13.10 20.57 5.74
CA ALA A 47 11.94 20.35 6.60
C ALA A 47 10.75 21.18 6.08
N ILE A 48 9.57 20.52 5.96
CA ILE A 48 8.34 21.17 5.50
C ILE A 48 7.25 21.24 6.58
N ALA A 49 7.32 20.36 7.58
CA ALA A 49 6.39 20.36 8.70
C ALA A 49 6.96 19.60 9.88
N THR A 50 6.25 19.63 11.01
CA THR A 50 6.51 18.74 12.14
C THR A 50 5.22 18.13 12.64
N THR A 51 5.27 16.87 13.10
CA THR A 51 4.14 16.17 13.71
C THR A 51 4.48 15.69 15.11
N ALA A 52 3.49 15.38 15.91
CA ALA A 52 3.71 14.78 17.23
C ALA A 52 4.29 13.36 17.10
N ASP A 53 5.14 12.94 18.03
CA ASP A 53 5.52 11.54 18.25
C ASP A 53 4.71 11.00 19.44
N ALA A 54 3.61 10.30 19.14
CA ALA A 54 2.65 9.82 20.12
C ALA A 54 3.29 8.84 21.12
N SER A 55 3.07 9.10 22.40
CA SER A 55 3.43 8.19 23.49
C SER A 55 2.46 6.99 23.55
N PRO A 56 2.79 5.92 24.30
CA PRO A 56 1.84 4.84 24.57
C PRO A 56 0.53 5.34 25.20
N ALA A 57 0.56 6.38 26.04
CA ALA A 57 -0.63 6.98 26.65
C ALA A 57 -1.51 7.72 25.60
N ASP A 58 -0.90 8.31 24.59
CA ASP A 58 -1.64 8.90 23.47
C ASP A 58 -2.32 7.84 22.60
N VAL A 59 -1.64 6.72 22.39
CA VAL A 59 -2.20 5.55 21.69
C VAL A 59 -3.40 4.98 22.47
N ASP A 60 -3.27 4.82 23.79
CA ASP A 60 -4.36 4.39 24.66
C ASP A 60 -5.56 5.35 24.53
N ARG A 61 -5.34 6.65 24.60
CA ARG A 61 -6.39 7.67 24.43
C ARG A 61 -7.13 7.53 23.10
N ALA A 62 -6.42 7.31 22.00
CA ALA A 62 -7.00 7.13 20.67
C ALA A 62 -7.79 5.82 20.56
N VAL A 63 -7.22 4.71 21.04
CA VAL A 63 -7.90 3.40 21.03
C VAL A 63 -9.12 3.41 21.94
N MET A 64 -9.04 4.03 23.13
CA MET A 64 -10.19 4.15 24.02
C MET A 64 -11.28 5.08 23.47
N SER A 65 -10.95 6.11 22.69
CA SER A 65 -11.93 6.88 21.91
C SER A 65 -12.63 6.00 20.88
N ALA A 66 -11.85 5.23 20.10
CA ALA A 66 -12.40 4.27 19.12
C ALA A 66 -13.26 3.20 19.78
N TRP A 67 -12.85 2.70 20.94
CA TRP A 67 -13.59 1.71 21.71
C TRP A 67 -14.93 2.25 22.19
N ARG A 68 -14.96 3.46 22.79
CA ARG A 68 -16.22 4.10 23.18
C ARG A 68 -17.16 4.28 21.99
N ALA A 69 -16.64 4.79 20.85
CA ALA A 69 -17.43 4.96 19.63
C ALA A 69 -18.04 3.65 19.12
N PHE A 70 -17.31 2.55 19.26
CA PHE A 70 -17.77 1.21 18.89
C PHE A 70 -18.85 0.67 19.86
N VAL A 71 -18.60 0.73 21.18
CA VAL A 71 -19.52 0.23 22.21
C VAL A 71 -20.83 1.03 22.23
N ASP A 72 -20.75 2.36 22.11
CA ASP A 72 -21.93 3.24 22.01
C ASP A 72 -22.70 3.04 20.71
N ARG A 73 -22.16 2.24 19.77
CA ARG A 73 -22.74 1.94 18.47
C ARG A 73 -23.06 3.18 17.63
N ARG A 74 -22.37 4.30 17.87
CA ARG A 74 -22.63 5.57 17.15
C ARG A 74 -22.37 5.48 15.64
N TRP A 75 -21.60 4.47 15.21
CA TRP A 75 -21.38 4.11 13.80
C TRP A 75 -22.03 2.77 13.44
N ALA A 76 -21.70 1.68 14.15
CA ALA A 76 -22.25 0.34 13.91
C ALA A 76 -23.78 0.27 14.08
N GLY A 77 -24.37 1.18 14.85
CA GLY A 77 -25.81 1.28 15.04
C GLY A 77 -26.56 2.00 13.92
N ARG A 78 -25.86 2.68 13.00
CA ARG A 78 -26.47 3.29 11.80
C ARG A 78 -26.88 2.21 10.81
N THR A 79 -27.91 2.49 10.02
CA THR A 79 -28.30 1.57 8.92
C THR A 79 -27.15 1.46 7.91
N PRO A 80 -27.01 0.31 7.21
CA PRO A 80 -26.01 0.18 6.14
C PRO A 80 -26.11 1.30 5.11
N ALA A 81 -27.33 1.68 4.71
CA ALA A 81 -27.55 2.76 3.73
C ALA A 81 -27.10 4.14 4.25
N ASP A 82 -27.25 4.42 5.57
CA ASP A 82 -26.73 5.66 6.15
C ASP A 82 -25.20 5.70 6.14
N ARG A 83 -24.56 4.57 6.48
CA ARG A 83 -23.10 4.47 6.40
C ARG A 83 -22.60 4.63 4.96
N GLU A 84 -23.20 3.95 4.00
CA GLU A 84 -22.87 4.07 2.57
C GLU A 84 -22.95 5.53 2.10
N ARG A 85 -24.05 6.23 2.42
CA ARG A 85 -24.22 7.64 2.05
C ARG A 85 -23.15 8.55 2.63
N ILE A 86 -22.76 8.34 3.91
CA ILE A 86 -21.70 9.12 4.54
C ILE A 86 -20.34 8.80 3.92
N LEU A 87 -20.05 7.53 3.61
CA LEU A 87 -18.80 7.12 2.97
C LEU A 87 -18.69 7.65 1.53
N LEU A 88 -19.79 7.71 0.79
CA LEU A 88 -19.82 8.36 -0.53
C LEU A 88 -19.56 9.86 -0.43
N ARG A 89 -20.19 10.55 0.55
CA ARG A 89 -19.89 11.96 0.82
C ARG A 89 -18.43 12.18 1.22
N PHE A 90 -17.84 11.24 1.94
CA PHE A 90 -16.42 11.29 2.27
C PHE A 90 -15.56 11.21 1.01
N ALA A 91 -15.89 10.31 0.08
CA ALA A 91 -15.20 10.23 -1.22
C ALA A 91 -15.35 11.54 -2.01
N ASP A 92 -16.54 12.14 -2.04
CA ASP A 92 -16.77 13.41 -2.73
C ASP A 92 -15.93 14.56 -2.14
N LEU A 93 -15.76 14.61 -0.82
CA LEU A 93 -14.89 15.59 -0.17
C LEU A 93 -13.40 15.35 -0.50
N VAL A 94 -12.96 14.09 -0.54
CA VAL A 94 -11.60 13.75 -0.99
C VAL A 94 -11.39 14.17 -2.45
N GLU A 95 -12.37 13.99 -3.32
CA GLU A 95 -12.30 14.44 -4.72
C GLU A 95 -12.24 15.98 -4.82
N GLN A 96 -13.08 16.70 -4.07
CA GLN A 96 -13.09 18.16 -4.04
C GLN A 96 -11.75 18.76 -3.57
N HIS A 97 -11.06 18.07 -2.67
CA HIS A 97 -9.74 18.44 -2.17
C HIS A 97 -8.59 17.71 -2.89
N GLY A 98 -8.85 17.10 -4.05
CA GLY A 98 -7.91 16.22 -4.74
C GLY A 98 -6.58 16.88 -5.08
N GLU A 99 -6.57 18.13 -5.56
CA GLU A 99 -5.32 18.84 -5.86
C GLU A 99 -4.52 19.20 -4.59
N GLU A 100 -5.20 19.61 -3.52
CA GLU A 100 -4.58 19.84 -2.21
C GLU A 100 -3.88 18.57 -1.70
N LEU A 101 -4.58 17.43 -1.74
CA LEU A 101 -4.05 16.15 -1.30
C LEU A 101 -2.89 15.66 -2.19
N ALA A 102 -2.99 15.83 -3.51
CA ALA A 102 -1.94 15.47 -4.45
C ALA A 102 -0.65 16.28 -4.20
N GLN A 103 -0.76 17.58 -3.92
CA GLN A 103 0.40 18.41 -3.59
C GLN A 103 1.02 18.03 -2.25
N LEU A 104 0.23 17.81 -1.20
CA LEU A 104 0.72 17.31 0.09
C LEU A 104 1.46 15.98 -0.06
N GLU A 105 0.88 15.05 -0.79
CA GLU A 105 1.45 13.74 -1.07
C GLU A 105 2.80 13.85 -1.79
N THR A 106 2.88 14.68 -2.84
CA THR A 106 4.11 14.93 -3.59
C THR A 106 5.20 15.55 -2.70
N LEU A 107 4.84 16.47 -1.83
CA LEU A 107 5.79 17.15 -0.94
C LEU A 107 6.35 16.24 0.15
N GLU A 108 5.50 15.43 0.79
CA GLU A 108 5.96 14.57 1.89
C GLU A 108 6.59 13.26 1.42
N GLN A 109 6.22 12.75 0.23
CA GLN A 109 6.69 11.46 -0.27
C GLN A 109 7.74 11.58 -1.39
N GLY A 110 7.70 12.65 -2.17
CA GLY A 110 8.63 12.93 -3.26
C GLY A 110 8.18 12.48 -4.65
N LYS A 111 7.12 11.67 -4.78
CA LYS A 111 6.62 11.19 -6.09
C LYS A 111 6.14 12.31 -7.01
N SER A 112 6.03 12.00 -8.30
CA SER A 112 5.48 12.92 -9.29
C SER A 112 4.06 13.36 -8.93
N ILE A 113 3.78 14.65 -9.08
CA ILE A 113 2.43 15.22 -8.93
C ILE A 113 1.43 14.56 -9.89
N ALA A 114 1.87 14.13 -11.08
CA ALA A 114 1.03 13.38 -12.01
C ALA A 114 0.61 12.03 -11.43
N ILE A 115 1.53 11.32 -10.75
CA ILE A 115 1.23 10.07 -10.06
C ILE A 115 0.34 10.34 -8.83
N SER A 116 0.60 11.40 -8.07
CA SER A 116 -0.24 11.77 -6.92
C SER A 116 -1.68 12.06 -7.35
N ARG A 117 -1.88 12.78 -8.45
CA ARG A 117 -3.21 13.04 -9.00
C ARG A 117 -3.90 11.77 -9.52
N ALA A 118 -3.21 10.96 -10.33
CA ALA A 118 -3.80 9.82 -11.00
C ALA A 118 -3.94 8.59 -10.10
N PHE A 119 -2.87 8.19 -9.41
CA PHE A 119 -2.85 6.97 -8.60
C PHE A 119 -3.29 7.24 -7.15
N GLU A 120 -2.71 8.23 -6.47
CA GLU A 120 -3.08 8.45 -5.06
C GLU A 120 -4.52 8.95 -4.96
N VAL A 121 -4.86 10.04 -5.60
CA VAL A 121 -6.23 10.59 -5.51
C VAL A 121 -7.18 9.80 -6.41
N GLY A 122 -6.88 9.69 -7.70
CA GLY A 122 -7.81 9.12 -8.68
C GLY A 122 -8.16 7.65 -8.40
N CYS A 123 -7.17 6.80 -8.16
CA CYS A 123 -7.47 5.40 -7.82
C CYS A 123 -8.13 5.31 -6.44
N THR A 124 -7.66 6.07 -5.43
CA THR A 124 -8.28 6.07 -4.10
C THR A 124 -9.79 6.31 -4.17
N LEU A 125 -10.25 7.26 -4.97
CA LEU A 125 -11.67 7.54 -5.14
C LEU A 125 -12.45 6.33 -5.65
N ASN A 126 -11.87 5.55 -6.58
CA ASN A 126 -12.49 4.32 -7.07
C ASN A 126 -12.65 3.29 -5.95
N TRP A 127 -11.60 3.07 -5.12
CA TRP A 127 -11.67 2.18 -3.96
C TRP A 127 -12.65 2.67 -2.90
N MET A 128 -12.68 3.97 -2.61
CA MET A 128 -13.62 4.55 -1.64
C MET A 128 -15.07 4.32 -2.08
N ARG A 129 -15.40 4.60 -3.33
CA ARG A 129 -16.75 4.40 -3.88
C ARG A 129 -17.15 2.94 -3.96
N TYR A 130 -16.23 2.07 -4.41
CA TYR A 130 -16.44 0.63 -4.43
C TYR A 130 -16.75 0.09 -3.03
N THR A 131 -15.91 0.43 -2.05
CA THR A 131 -16.07 -0.05 -0.66
C THR A 131 -17.33 0.52 0.01
N ALA A 132 -17.67 1.78 -0.26
CA ALA A 132 -18.94 2.35 0.19
C ALA A 132 -20.12 1.52 -0.32
N GLY A 133 -20.12 1.12 -1.59
CA GLY A 133 -21.15 0.26 -2.17
C GLY A 133 -21.21 -1.14 -1.58
N LEU A 134 -20.13 -1.68 -1.01
CA LEU A 134 -20.14 -2.97 -0.31
C LEU A 134 -20.85 -2.91 1.05
N THR A 135 -21.02 -1.74 1.65
CA THR A 135 -21.63 -1.56 2.97
C THR A 135 -23.01 -2.20 3.07
N THR A 136 -23.82 -2.12 2.01
CA THR A 136 -25.16 -2.69 1.92
C THR A 136 -25.20 -4.14 1.40
N LYS A 137 -24.04 -4.73 1.14
CA LYS A 137 -23.91 -6.10 0.59
C LYS A 137 -23.46 -7.13 1.64
N ILE A 138 -23.22 -6.70 2.89
CA ILE A 138 -22.86 -7.61 3.98
C ILE A 138 -24.07 -8.51 4.28
N SER A 139 -23.91 -9.80 4.09
CA SER A 139 -25.00 -10.77 4.25
C SER A 139 -24.60 -11.98 5.08
N GLY A 140 -25.59 -12.66 5.64
CA GLY A 140 -25.47 -13.97 6.27
C GLY A 140 -26.13 -15.06 5.42
N ARG A 141 -26.20 -16.27 5.99
CA ARG A 141 -26.81 -17.44 5.34
C ARG A 141 -27.89 -18.02 6.25
N THR A 142 -28.99 -18.48 5.70
CA THR A 142 -29.93 -19.38 6.37
C THR A 142 -29.43 -20.81 6.19
N LEU A 143 -29.45 -21.60 7.27
CA LEU A 143 -28.87 -22.94 7.34
C LEU A 143 -29.92 -23.94 7.78
N ASP A 144 -30.04 -25.06 7.06
CA ASP A 144 -30.72 -26.24 7.57
C ASP A 144 -29.79 -27.00 8.52
N VAL A 145 -30.31 -27.34 9.71
CA VAL A 145 -29.51 -28.00 10.74
C VAL A 145 -30.11 -29.36 11.12
N SER A 146 -29.22 -30.33 11.36
CA SER A 146 -29.60 -31.69 11.76
C SER A 146 -29.26 -31.91 13.25
N ILE A 147 -29.95 -31.18 14.14
CA ILE A 147 -29.76 -31.29 15.58
C ILE A 147 -30.67 -32.42 16.11
N PRO A 148 -30.13 -33.54 16.66
CA PRO A 148 -30.90 -34.73 16.96
C PRO A 148 -31.67 -34.64 18.32
N PHE A 149 -31.35 -33.66 19.16
CA PHE A 149 -31.92 -33.53 20.50
C PHE A 149 -32.44 -32.12 20.79
N PRO A 150 -33.59 -32.02 21.50
CA PRO A 150 -34.52 -33.12 21.83
C PRO A 150 -35.27 -33.61 20.61
N GLN A 151 -35.67 -34.89 20.64
CA GLN A 151 -36.37 -35.51 19.51
C GLN A 151 -37.67 -34.75 19.17
N GLY A 152 -37.89 -34.48 17.87
CA GLY A 152 -39.05 -33.75 17.39
C GLY A 152 -38.98 -32.24 17.51
N ALA A 153 -37.89 -31.67 18.06
CA ALA A 153 -37.68 -30.23 18.05
C ALA A 153 -37.44 -29.70 16.65
N ARG A 154 -37.92 -28.48 16.41
CA ARG A 154 -37.66 -27.73 15.16
C ARG A 154 -36.69 -26.60 15.45
N TYR A 155 -35.85 -26.32 14.50
CA TYR A 155 -34.80 -25.30 14.59
C TYR A 155 -34.83 -24.39 13.38
N GLN A 156 -34.55 -23.12 13.61
CA GLN A 156 -34.21 -22.14 12.59
C GLN A 156 -32.80 -21.64 12.88
N ALA A 157 -31.91 -21.74 11.90
CA ALA A 157 -30.53 -21.31 12.07
C ALA A 157 -30.09 -20.37 10.94
N TRP A 158 -29.27 -19.40 11.30
CA TRP A 158 -28.66 -18.48 10.34
C TRP A 158 -27.32 -17.97 10.84
N THR A 159 -26.52 -17.42 9.93
CA THR A 159 -25.31 -16.66 10.27
C THR A 159 -25.56 -15.16 10.15
N LYS A 160 -24.83 -14.39 10.94
CA LYS A 160 -24.81 -12.92 10.91
C LYS A 160 -23.36 -12.46 10.89
N LYS A 161 -23.04 -11.47 10.05
CA LYS A 161 -21.77 -10.76 10.07
C LYS A 161 -21.88 -9.57 11.03
N GLU A 162 -20.94 -9.46 11.97
CA GLU A 162 -20.83 -8.34 12.92
C GLU A 162 -19.42 -7.73 12.81
N PRO A 163 -19.26 -6.38 12.95
CA PRO A 163 -17.94 -5.76 12.90
C PRO A 163 -17.03 -6.30 14.00
N VAL A 164 -15.74 -6.50 13.68
CA VAL A 164 -14.76 -7.07 14.63
C VAL A 164 -14.51 -6.20 15.84
N GLY A 165 -14.68 -4.88 15.76
CA GLY A 165 -14.41 -3.96 16.86
C GLY A 165 -13.53 -2.79 16.47
N VAL A 166 -12.52 -2.48 17.30
CA VAL A 166 -11.51 -1.47 17.02
C VAL A 166 -10.42 -2.08 16.15
N VAL A 167 -10.10 -1.39 15.08
CA VAL A 167 -9.04 -1.78 14.14
C VAL A 167 -7.83 -0.86 14.29
N ALA A 168 -6.64 -1.44 14.31
CA ALA A 168 -5.37 -0.74 14.12
C ALA A 168 -4.96 -0.83 12.66
N GLY A 169 -4.91 0.30 11.96
CA GLY A 169 -4.39 0.42 10.61
C GLY A 169 -2.99 1.02 10.62
N ILE A 170 -1.98 0.30 10.12
CA ILE A 170 -0.61 0.78 10.05
C ILE A 170 -0.20 0.87 8.59
N VAL A 171 0.14 2.08 8.14
CA VAL A 171 0.28 2.46 6.74
C VAL A 171 1.73 2.76 6.41
N PRO A 172 2.25 2.29 5.26
CA PRO A 172 3.58 2.62 4.78
C PRO A 172 3.62 4.01 4.16
N TRP A 173 4.80 4.42 3.74
CA TRP A 173 5.09 5.73 3.20
C TRP A 173 4.99 5.84 1.66
N ASN A 174 4.91 4.72 0.94
CA ASN A 174 5.01 4.75 -0.52
C ASN A 174 3.72 5.20 -1.24
N PHE A 175 2.54 4.87 -0.70
CA PHE A 175 1.22 5.32 -1.15
C PHE A 175 0.35 5.62 0.08
N PRO A 176 0.65 6.71 0.81
CA PRO A 176 0.04 7.01 2.11
C PRO A 176 -1.47 7.15 2.05
N LEU A 177 -2.01 7.94 1.10
CA LEU A 177 -3.44 8.15 0.95
C LEU A 177 -4.15 6.86 0.52
N MET A 178 -3.68 6.26 -0.56
CA MET A 178 -4.33 5.10 -1.16
C MET A 178 -4.35 3.91 -0.20
N ILE A 179 -3.20 3.53 0.35
CA ILE A 179 -3.12 2.40 1.30
C ILE A 179 -3.81 2.75 2.63
N GLY A 180 -3.81 4.02 3.04
CA GLY A 180 -4.61 4.49 4.16
C GLY A 180 -6.08 4.20 3.96
N MET A 181 -6.64 4.55 2.81
CA MET A 181 -8.04 4.30 2.50
C MET A 181 -8.37 2.82 2.30
N TRP A 182 -7.42 1.98 1.89
CA TRP A 182 -7.61 0.51 1.87
C TRP A 182 -7.81 -0.09 3.27
N LYS A 183 -7.49 0.65 4.32
CA LYS A 183 -7.71 0.23 5.70
C LYS A 183 -8.90 0.94 6.35
N VAL A 184 -9.03 2.24 6.08
CA VAL A 184 -10.13 3.04 6.65
C VAL A 184 -11.47 2.63 6.06
N MET A 185 -11.59 2.57 4.75
CA MET A 185 -12.88 2.35 4.09
C MET A 185 -13.52 1.01 4.41
N PRO A 186 -12.81 -0.15 4.35
CA PRO A 186 -13.44 -1.42 4.71
C PRO A 186 -13.75 -1.53 6.21
N ALA A 187 -12.93 -0.94 7.09
CA ALA A 187 -13.25 -0.88 8.52
C ALA A 187 -14.58 -0.14 8.76
N LEU A 188 -14.73 1.03 8.16
CA LEU A 188 -15.95 1.85 8.29
C LEU A 188 -17.15 1.18 7.60
N ALA A 189 -16.99 0.63 6.41
CA ALA A 189 -18.06 -0.08 5.71
C ALA A 189 -18.58 -1.27 6.52
N ALA A 190 -17.70 -2.03 7.16
CA ALA A 190 -18.07 -3.13 8.05
C ALA A 190 -18.76 -2.65 9.35
N GLY A 191 -18.57 -1.38 9.74
CA GLY A 191 -19.11 -0.83 11.00
C GLY A 191 -18.11 -0.82 12.17
N CYS A 192 -16.82 -1.04 11.90
CA CYS A 192 -15.74 -0.92 12.89
C CYS A 192 -15.41 0.55 13.19
N SER A 193 -14.70 0.78 14.30
CA SER A 193 -13.92 2.00 14.52
C SER A 193 -12.45 1.72 14.20
N ILE A 194 -11.70 2.76 13.85
CA ILE A 194 -10.31 2.58 13.41
C ILE A 194 -9.38 3.65 13.98
N VAL A 195 -8.17 3.22 14.35
CA VAL A 195 -7.02 4.08 14.64
C VAL A 195 -5.97 3.83 13.58
N ILE A 196 -5.65 4.86 12.79
CA ILE A 196 -4.62 4.82 11.75
C ILE A 196 -3.32 5.38 12.29
N LYS A 197 -2.23 4.66 12.04
CA LYS A 197 -0.86 5.16 12.21
C LYS A 197 -0.21 5.30 10.83
N PRO A 198 -0.07 6.51 10.28
CA PRO A 198 0.74 6.74 9.08
C PRO A 198 2.22 6.47 9.35
N SER A 199 3.00 6.33 8.28
CA SER A 199 4.46 6.40 8.41
C SER A 199 4.89 7.74 8.99
N GLU A 200 5.96 7.74 9.76
CA GLU A 200 6.58 8.95 10.29
C GLU A 200 7.11 9.90 9.21
N THR A 201 7.37 9.38 8.02
CA THR A 201 7.86 10.18 6.88
C THR A 201 6.74 10.82 6.07
N THR A 202 5.51 10.27 6.11
CA THR A 202 4.38 10.73 5.29
C THR A 202 3.07 10.77 6.08
N PRO A 203 2.98 11.61 7.14
CA PRO A 203 1.80 11.65 8.00
C PRO A 203 0.76 12.71 7.59
N LEU A 204 1.14 13.70 6.77
CA LEU A 204 0.37 14.93 6.56
C LEU A 204 -0.93 14.68 5.81
N THR A 205 -0.87 13.93 4.73
CA THR A 205 -2.04 13.62 3.89
C THR A 205 -3.13 12.91 4.71
N LEU A 206 -2.77 11.93 5.56
CA LEU A 206 -3.75 11.21 6.39
C LEU A 206 -4.33 12.06 7.52
N LEU A 207 -3.56 13.01 8.08
CA LEU A 207 -4.10 13.99 9.04
C LEU A 207 -5.14 14.88 8.36
N ARG A 208 -4.86 15.34 7.13
CA ARG A 208 -5.82 16.16 6.37
C ARG A 208 -7.09 15.38 6.02
N VAL A 209 -6.96 14.13 5.62
CA VAL A 209 -8.09 13.25 5.29
C VAL A 209 -8.97 12.97 6.51
N ALA A 210 -8.41 12.90 7.72
CA ALA A 210 -9.21 12.76 8.94
C ALA A 210 -10.12 13.96 9.18
N GLU A 211 -9.67 15.19 8.89
CA GLU A 211 -10.51 16.40 8.93
C GLU A 211 -11.69 16.28 7.93
N LEU A 212 -11.43 15.79 6.71
CA LEU A 212 -12.47 15.61 5.69
C LEU A 212 -13.48 14.52 6.09
N ALA A 213 -13.03 13.46 6.78
CA ALA A 213 -13.89 12.40 7.28
C ALA A 213 -14.92 12.94 8.29
N THR A 214 -14.50 13.80 9.22
CA THR A 214 -15.43 14.46 10.15
C THR A 214 -16.40 15.39 9.43
N GLN A 215 -15.93 16.15 8.44
CA GLN A 215 -16.80 16.99 7.62
C GLN A 215 -17.83 16.18 6.80
N ALA A 216 -17.49 14.95 6.43
CA ALA A 216 -18.42 14.02 5.78
C ALA A 216 -19.54 13.53 6.72
N GLY A 217 -19.35 13.66 8.03
CA GLY A 217 -20.29 13.20 9.05
C GLY A 217 -19.96 11.83 9.66
N ILE A 218 -18.71 11.39 9.54
CA ILE A 218 -18.19 10.26 10.32
C ILE A 218 -18.12 10.72 11.78
N PRO A 219 -18.77 10.00 12.72
CA PRO A 219 -18.85 10.44 14.11
C PRO A 219 -17.51 10.45 14.83
N ASP A 220 -17.41 11.30 15.85
CA ASP A 220 -16.23 11.41 16.71
C ASP A 220 -15.81 10.06 17.29
N GLY A 221 -14.50 9.79 17.28
CA GLY A 221 -13.91 8.55 17.76
C GLY A 221 -13.96 7.38 16.77
N VAL A 222 -14.79 7.43 15.72
CA VAL A 222 -14.90 6.34 14.74
C VAL A 222 -13.64 6.23 13.86
N PHE A 223 -13.06 7.36 13.52
CA PHE A 223 -11.79 7.45 12.78
C PHE A 223 -10.81 8.35 13.52
N ASN A 224 -9.66 7.79 13.90
CA ASN A 224 -8.60 8.49 14.61
C ASN A 224 -7.26 8.31 13.90
N VAL A 225 -6.37 9.31 13.98
CA VAL A 225 -5.01 9.25 13.44
C VAL A 225 -4.01 9.56 14.55
N VAL A 226 -3.06 8.66 14.75
CA VAL A 226 -1.94 8.83 15.67
C VAL A 226 -0.62 8.84 14.89
N THR A 227 0.07 9.97 14.89
CA THR A 227 1.42 10.08 14.31
C THR A 227 2.45 9.60 15.32
N GLY A 228 3.54 9.02 14.85
CA GLY A 228 4.59 8.53 15.75
C GLY A 228 5.47 7.46 15.11
N SER A 229 6.56 7.14 15.80
CA SER A 229 7.52 6.14 15.37
C SER A 229 6.93 4.72 15.32
N GLY A 230 7.44 3.88 14.44
CA GLY A 230 7.04 2.48 14.35
C GLY A 230 7.30 1.72 15.65
N ALA A 231 8.47 1.96 16.27
CA ALA A 231 8.92 1.26 17.49
C ALA A 231 8.15 1.69 18.75
N GLY A 232 7.73 2.95 18.84
CA GLY A 232 6.97 3.48 19.97
C GLY A 232 5.46 3.36 19.74
N CYS A 233 4.92 4.26 18.92
CA CYS A 233 3.49 4.36 18.65
C CYS A 233 2.93 3.09 17.97
N GLY A 234 3.61 2.56 16.94
CA GLY A 234 3.17 1.37 16.20
C GLY A 234 3.13 0.11 17.08
N ALA A 235 4.16 -0.11 17.90
CA ALA A 235 4.22 -1.24 18.81
C ALA A 235 3.12 -1.16 19.88
N ALA A 236 2.92 0.02 20.49
CA ALA A 236 1.86 0.24 21.47
C ALA A 236 0.46 0.00 20.88
N LEU A 237 0.22 0.48 19.65
CA LEU A 237 -1.05 0.27 18.95
C LEU A 237 -1.31 -1.21 18.66
N THR A 238 -0.29 -1.95 18.20
CA THR A 238 -0.40 -3.38 17.89
C THR A 238 -0.70 -4.22 19.13
N ALA A 239 -0.07 -3.88 20.26
CA ALA A 239 -0.21 -4.62 21.51
C ALA A 239 -1.46 -4.24 22.34
N HIS A 240 -2.19 -3.21 21.93
CA HIS A 240 -3.25 -2.65 22.77
C HIS A 240 -4.42 -3.64 22.98
N PRO A 241 -4.91 -3.83 24.24
CA PRO A 241 -5.91 -4.84 24.58
C PRO A 241 -7.26 -4.68 23.87
N GLN A 242 -7.67 -3.48 23.53
CA GLN A 242 -8.94 -3.23 22.84
C GLN A 242 -8.85 -3.31 21.31
N VAL A 243 -7.67 -3.55 20.73
CA VAL A 243 -7.52 -3.75 19.30
C VAL A 243 -7.91 -5.19 18.94
N ALA A 244 -8.97 -5.33 18.14
CA ALA A 244 -9.49 -6.62 17.68
C ALA A 244 -8.87 -7.10 16.37
N LYS A 245 -8.37 -6.16 15.55
CA LYS A 245 -7.71 -6.45 14.27
C LYS A 245 -6.56 -5.48 14.02
N VAL A 246 -5.46 -6.00 13.48
CA VAL A 246 -4.37 -5.20 12.92
C VAL A 246 -4.36 -5.40 11.41
N SER A 247 -4.45 -4.32 10.65
CA SER A 247 -4.23 -4.28 9.21
C SER A 247 -2.94 -3.51 8.93
N PHE A 248 -1.92 -4.22 8.48
CA PHE A 248 -0.57 -3.69 8.29
C PHE A 248 -0.14 -3.83 6.83
N THR A 249 0.45 -2.77 6.29
CA THR A 249 1.23 -2.81 5.06
C THR A 249 2.62 -2.25 5.33
N GLY A 250 3.67 -2.98 4.92
CA GLY A 250 5.05 -2.56 5.13
C GLY A 250 6.08 -3.68 4.98
N SER A 251 7.23 -3.57 5.68
CA SER A 251 8.30 -4.56 5.55
C SER A 251 7.92 -5.93 6.12
N THR A 252 8.44 -6.99 5.49
CA THR A 252 8.25 -8.38 5.96
C THR A 252 8.76 -8.57 7.39
N ALA A 253 9.87 -7.92 7.76
CA ALA A 253 10.41 -8.01 9.12
C ALA A 253 9.45 -7.46 10.16
N THR A 254 8.87 -6.29 9.92
CA THR A 254 7.86 -5.66 10.79
C THR A 254 6.56 -6.48 10.82
N GLY A 255 6.10 -6.98 9.69
CA GLY A 255 4.91 -7.84 9.62
C GLY A 255 5.04 -9.10 10.48
N LYS A 256 6.21 -9.75 10.46
CA LYS A 256 6.50 -10.89 11.34
C LYS A 256 6.49 -10.53 12.82
N GLN A 257 6.95 -9.34 13.20
CA GLN A 257 6.88 -8.86 14.60
C GLN A 257 5.44 -8.64 15.02
N ILE A 258 4.64 -7.98 14.18
CA ILE A 258 3.21 -7.75 14.41
C ILE A 258 2.46 -9.08 14.57
N ALA A 259 2.74 -10.06 13.69
CA ALA A 259 2.12 -11.37 13.78
C ALA A 259 2.42 -12.09 15.11
N ARG A 260 3.66 -11.99 15.61
CA ARG A 260 4.04 -12.57 16.92
C ARG A 260 3.25 -11.93 18.07
N VAL A 261 3.19 -10.59 18.11
CA VAL A 261 2.43 -9.86 19.14
C VAL A 261 0.93 -10.17 19.05
N ALA A 262 0.38 -10.24 17.85
CA ALA A 262 -1.02 -10.55 17.64
C ALA A 262 -1.39 -11.98 18.09
N ALA A 263 -0.47 -12.93 17.92
CA ALA A 263 -0.67 -14.32 18.32
C ALA A 263 -0.90 -14.50 19.83
N ASP A 264 -0.24 -13.70 20.68
CA ASP A 264 -0.38 -13.76 22.14
C ASP A 264 -1.83 -13.48 22.61
N ARG A 265 -2.63 -12.81 21.79
CA ARG A 265 -4.00 -12.41 22.10
C ARG A 265 -5.03 -12.91 21.09
N LEU A 266 -4.60 -13.71 20.10
CA LEU A 266 -5.42 -14.15 18.97
C LEU A 266 -6.05 -12.98 18.20
N THR A 267 -5.37 -11.84 18.17
CA THR A 267 -5.77 -10.65 17.41
C THR A 267 -5.70 -10.96 15.91
N ARG A 268 -6.73 -10.65 15.16
CA ARG A 268 -6.77 -10.85 13.71
C ARG A 268 -5.73 -9.97 13.02
N VAL A 269 -5.06 -10.51 12.00
CA VAL A 269 -4.12 -9.75 11.20
C VAL A 269 -4.42 -9.88 9.71
N THR A 270 -4.24 -8.78 8.99
CA THR A 270 -4.02 -8.75 7.53
C THR A 270 -2.67 -8.10 7.31
N LEU A 271 -1.78 -8.79 6.61
CA LEU A 271 -0.40 -8.37 6.40
C LEU A 271 -0.13 -8.30 4.89
N GLU A 272 0.08 -7.10 4.38
CA GLU A 272 0.55 -6.83 3.02
C GLU A 272 2.02 -6.41 3.11
N LEU A 273 2.91 -7.28 2.59
CA LEU A 273 4.34 -7.17 2.84
C LEU A 273 5.12 -6.99 1.53
N GLY A 274 6.44 -7.06 1.62
CA GLY A 274 7.32 -6.86 0.49
C GLY A 274 7.21 -7.92 -0.61
N GLY A 275 7.82 -7.62 -1.74
CA GLY A 275 7.90 -8.50 -2.90
C GLY A 275 9.26 -8.45 -3.59
N LYS A 276 9.57 -9.50 -4.34
CA LYS A 276 10.66 -9.55 -5.32
C LYS A 276 10.09 -10.09 -6.63
N ASN A 277 9.23 -9.30 -7.23
CA ASN A 277 8.30 -9.75 -8.25
C ASN A 277 8.98 -10.03 -9.59
N PRO A 278 8.74 -11.22 -10.18
CA PRO A 278 9.27 -11.59 -11.47
C PRO A 278 8.36 -11.13 -12.64
N ALA A 279 8.98 -10.80 -13.76
CA ALA A 279 8.35 -10.82 -15.07
C ALA A 279 9.03 -11.87 -15.95
N ILE A 280 8.26 -12.74 -16.58
CA ILE A 280 8.74 -13.75 -17.54
C ILE A 280 8.43 -13.25 -18.94
N VAL A 281 9.45 -13.09 -19.78
CA VAL A 281 9.33 -12.62 -21.16
C VAL A 281 9.71 -13.76 -22.09
N LEU A 282 8.72 -14.35 -22.76
CA LEU A 282 8.91 -15.44 -23.71
C LEU A 282 9.34 -14.90 -25.08
N LYS A 283 9.97 -15.76 -25.87
CA LYS A 283 10.58 -15.40 -27.17
C LYS A 283 9.63 -14.83 -28.22
N ASP A 284 8.32 -15.05 -28.07
CA ASP A 284 7.27 -14.56 -28.96
C ASP A 284 6.62 -13.25 -28.48
N ALA A 285 7.04 -12.72 -27.33
CA ALA A 285 6.53 -11.46 -26.79
C ALA A 285 6.85 -10.28 -27.72
N ASP A 286 5.98 -9.28 -27.72
CA ASP A 286 6.23 -8.03 -28.44
C ASP A 286 7.23 -7.17 -27.67
N PRO A 287 8.43 -6.88 -28.20
CA PRO A 287 9.45 -6.12 -27.48
C PRO A 287 8.99 -4.72 -27.08
N GLN A 288 8.20 -4.05 -27.92
CA GLN A 288 7.72 -2.70 -27.60
C GLN A 288 6.75 -2.73 -26.42
N TRP A 289 5.77 -3.64 -26.40
CA TRP A 289 4.84 -3.81 -25.30
C TRP A 289 5.56 -4.17 -24.00
N VAL A 290 6.57 -5.05 -24.08
CA VAL A 290 7.39 -5.43 -22.92
C VAL A 290 8.11 -4.22 -22.34
N ILE A 291 8.77 -3.40 -23.17
CA ILE A 291 9.50 -2.20 -22.72
C ILE A 291 8.53 -1.20 -22.09
N GLU A 292 7.45 -0.83 -22.78
CA GLU A 292 6.46 0.15 -22.27
C GLU A 292 5.84 -0.30 -20.94
N GLY A 293 5.39 -1.54 -20.89
CA GLY A 293 4.71 -2.08 -19.69
C GLY A 293 5.66 -2.31 -18.51
N LEU A 294 6.87 -2.81 -18.74
CA LEU A 294 7.82 -3.07 -17.67
C LEU A 294 8.60 -1.82 -17.25
N MET A 295 8.77 -0.80 -18.09
CA MET A 295 9.24 0.51 -17.65
C MET A 295 8.27 1.10 -16.61
N THR A 296 6.96 1.10 -16.90
CA THR A 296 5.94 1.51 -15.94
C THR A 296 5.94 0.59 -14.72
N GLY A 297 5.89 -0.72 -14.93
CA GLY A 297 5.82 -1.72 -13.86
C GLY A 297 7.03 -1.74 -12.92
N SER A 298 8.19 -1.25 -13.37
CA SER A 298 9.43 -1.25 -12.59
C SER A 298 9.78 0.10 -11.99
N PHE A 299 9.45 1.20 -12.65
CA PHE A 299 9.90 2.54 -12.26
C PHE A 299 8.80 3.47 -11.76
N LEU A 300 7.52 3.03 -11.77
CA LEU A 300 6.44 3.76 -11.10
C LEU A 300 6.86 4.09 -9.67
N ASN A 301 6.65 5.34 -9.24
CA ASN A 301 7.06 5.82 -7.91
C ASN A 301 8.53 5.46 -7.57
N GLN A 302 9.44 5.56 -8.53
CA GLN A 302 10.87 5.22 -8.40
C GLN A 302 11.11 3.76 -7.96
N GLY A 303 10.25 2.83 -8.37
CA GLY A 303 10.32 1.43 -7.92
C GLY A 303 9.95 1.22 -6.45
N GLN A 304 9.45 2.25 -5.76
CA GLN A 304 8.98 2.17 -4.38
C GLN A 304 7.54 1.61 -4.32
N VAL A 305 7.34 0.48 -5.00
CA VAL A 305 6.05 -0.22 -5.14
C VAL A 305 6.24 -1.68 -4.74
N CYS A 306 5.44 -2.16 -3.80
CA CYS A 306 5.51 -3.57 -3.37
C CYS A 306 5.29 -4.54 -4.54
N ALA A 307 4.48 -4.15 -5.53
CA ALA A 307 4.18 -4.90 -6.75
C ALA A 307 5.17 -4.63 -7.90
N ALA A 308 6.21 -3.79 -7.74
CA ALA A 308 7.13 -3.47 -8.83
C ALA A 308 7.82 -4.70 -9.42
N SER A 309 7.91 -4.78 -10.76
CA SER A 309 8.71 -5.79 -11.43
C SER A 309 10.20 -5.51 -11.21
N SER A 310 10.84 -6.30 -10.40
CA SER A 310 12.24 -6.10 -9.99
C SER A 310 13.20 -7.17 -10.54
N ARG A 311 12.65 -8.25 -11.13
CA ARG A 311 13.39 -9.33 -11.79
C ARG A 311 12.71 -9.64 -13.10
N ILE A 312 13.36 -9.33 -14.23
CA ILE A 312 12.86 -9.57 -15.58
C ILE A 312 13.67 -10.71 -16.18
N TYR A 313 13.04 -11.88 -16.35
CA TYR A 313 13.61 -13.06 -16.96
C TYR A 313 13.25 -13.07 -18.44
N ILE A 314 14.25 -12.98 -19.31
CA ILE A 314 14.08 -12.81 -20.75
C ILE A 314 14.68 -14.00 -21.49
N GLU A 315 13.87 -14.70 -22.30
CA GLU A 315 14.39 -15.74 -23.17
C GLU A 315 15.48 -15.22 -24.12
N ALA A 316 16.53 -16.00 -24.31
CA ALA A 316 17.74 -15.64 -25.05
C ALA A 316 17.50 -14.95 -26.41
N PRO A 317 16.51 -15.34 -27.24
CA PRO A 317 16.28 -14.70 -28.54
C PRO A 317 15.90 -13.22 -28.48
N LEU A 318 15.26 -12.77 -27.39
CA LEU A 318 14.84 -11.37 -27.22
C LEU A 318 15.79 -10.56 -26.32
N PHE A 319 16.73 -11.21 -25.65
CA PHE A 319 17.50 -10.59 -24.57
C PHE A 319 18.24 -9.32 -25.01
N ASP A 320 19.06 -9.41 -26.06
CA ASP A 320 19.90 -8.29 -26.48
C ASP A 320 19.06 -7.12 -27.05
N THR A 321 17.93 -7.44 -27.70
CA THR A 321 16.98 -6.44 -28.20
C THR A 321 16.32 -5.69 -27.04
N LEU A 322 15.88 -6.41 -26.00
CA LEU A 322 15.23 -5.81 -24.85
C LEU A 322 16.21 -5.05 -23.96
N VAL A 323 17.43 -5.54 -23.74
CA VAL A 323 18.47 -4.79 -23.01
C VAL A 323 18.73 -3.45 -23.69
N SER A 324 18.90 -3.43 -25.02
CA SER A 324 19.11 -2.19 -25.79
C SER A 324 17.90 -1.25 -25.70
N GLY A 325 16.67 -1.78 -25.76
CA GLY A 325 15.45 -0.99 -25.65
C GLY A 325 15.26 -0.40 -24.25
N PHE A 326 15.48 -1.19 -23.20
CA PHE A 326 15.45 -0.72 -21.82
C PHE A 326 16.54 0.31 -21.52
N GLU A 327 17.76 0.15 -22.07
CA GLU A 327 18.84 1.13 -21.96
C GLU A 327 18.42 2.48 -22.53
N GLN A 328 17.88 2.49 -23.76
CA GLN A 328 17.37 3.72 -24.39
C GLN A 328 16.27 4.37 -23.55
N ALA A 329 15.30 3.57 -23.07
CA ALA A 329 14.21 4.04 -22.25
C ALA A 329 14.71 4.66 -20.94
N VAL A 330 15.58 3.98 -20.20
CA VAL A 330 16.13 4.48 -18.92
C VAL A 330 16.95 5.76 -19.12
N LYS A 331 17.75 5.85 -20.19
CA LYS A 331 18.54 7.06 -20.49
C LYS A 331 17.69 8.26 -20.91
N SER A 332 16.48 8.03 -21.42
CA SER A 332 15.56 9.11 -21.81
C SER A 332 14.75 9.68 -20.65
N LEU A 333 14.71 9.01 -19.49
CA LEU A 333 13.93 9.44 -18.33
C LEU A 333 14.46 10.76 -17.76
N GLN A 334 13.57 11.72 -17.57
CA GLN A 334 13.89 12.99 -16.90
C GLN A 334 13.80 12.80 -15.38
N VAL A 335 14.89 13.08 -14.70
CA VAL A 335 14.99 13.03 -13.24
C VAL A 335 14.85 14.44 -12.66
N GLY A 336 13.96 14.62 -11.68
CA GLY A 336 13.72 15.93 -11.09
C GLY A 336 12.72 15.92 -9.93
N PRO A 337 12.41 17.08 -9.33
CA PRO A 337 11.43 17.21 -8.25
C PRO A 337 10.05 16.71 -8.65
N GLY A 338 9.30 16.15 -7.69
CA GLY A 338 7.95 15.66 -7.94
C GLY A 338 6.96 16.74 -8.40
N MET A 339 7.16 17.99 -7.99
CA MET A 339 6.35 19.15 -8.40
C MET A 339 6.67 19.65 -9.82
N LEU A 340 7.63 19.05 -10.52
CA LEU A 340 7.95 19.33 -11.92
C LEU A 340 7.23 18.31 -12.82
N GLU A 341 6.19 18.74 -13.55
CA GLU A 341 5.35 17.84 -14.37
C GLU A 341 6.12 17.02 -15.42
N SER A 342 7.24 17.55 -15.92
CA SER A 342 8.07 16.83 -16.88
C SER A 342 8.97 15.76 -16.26
N ALA A 343 9.17 15.75 -14.95
CA ALA A 343 9.99 14.76 -14.28
C ALA A 343 9.26 13.41 -14.17
N GLN A 344 9.91 12.36 -14.65
CA GLN A 344 9.38 11.00 -14.67
C GLN A 344 9.96 10.15 -13.52
N ILE A 345 11.19 10.45 -13.11
CA ILE A 345 11.86 9.88 -11.96
C ILE A 345 12.08 10.99 -10.94
N ASN A 346 11.67 10.74 -9.71
CA ASN A 346 11.68 11.70 -8.62
C ASN A 346 12.57 11.18 -7.48
N PRO A 347 12.76 11.92 -6.39
CA PRO A 347 13.56 11.43 -5.27
C PRO A 347 12.89 10.23 -4.58
N VAL A 348 13.68 9.38 -3.96
CA VAL A 348 13.17 8.38 -3.00
C VAL A 348 12.82 9.08 -1.68
N VAL A 349 11.98 8.46 -0.88
CA VAL A 349 11.25 9.09 0.23
C VAL A 349 12.13 9.75 1.31
N SER A 350 13.34 9.26 1.56
CA SER A 350 14.18 9.74 2.66
C SER A 350 15.67 9.52 2.42
N ARG A 351 16.51 10.25 3.16
CA ARG A 351 17.98 10.06 3.15
C ARG A 351 18.36 8.64 3.51
N ALA A 352 17.80 8.09 4.58
CA ALA A 352 18.09 6.73 5.00
C ALA A 352 17.73 5.68 3.95
N HIS A 353 16.62 5.89 3.22
CA HIS A 353 16.24 5.01 2.12
C HIS A 353 17.13 5.18 0.89
N CYS A 354 17.53 6.40 0.57
CA CYS A 354 18.51 6.70 -0.47
C CYS A 354 19.84 5.97 -0.21
N ASP A 355 20.37 6.08 1.02
CA ASP A 355 21.61 5.44 1.42
C ASP A 355 21.50 3.91 1.36
N LYS A 356 20.33 3.34 1.73
CA LYS A 356 20.06 1.91 1.61
C LYS A 356 20.12 1.44 0.14
N VAL A 357 19.45 2.16 -0.78
CA VAL A 357 19.45 1.80 -2.20
C VAL A 357 20.84 1.97 -2.81
N ALA A 358 21.54 3.05 -2.47
CA ALA A 358 22.92 3.30 -2.90
C ALA A 358 23.87 2.15 -2.48
N ALA A 359 23.70 1.62 -1.27
CA ALA A 359 24.52 0.50 -0.77
C ALA A 359 24.37 -0.78 -1.61
N TYR A 360 23.17 -1.08 -2.14
CA TYR A 360 22.98 -2.20 -3.07
C TYR A 360 23.72 -1.98 -4.39
N LEU A 361 23.67 -0.77 -4.95
CA LEU A 361 24.36 -0.44 -6.19
C LEU A 361 25.87 -0.44 -6.01
N GLU A 362 26.38 0.03 -4.89
CA GLU A 362 27.79 -0.03 -4.52
C GLU A 362 28.29 -1.48 -4.42
N GLU A 363 27.53 -2.36 -3.78
CA GLU A 363 27.83 -3.79 -3.71
C GLU A 363 27.92 -4.41 -5.10
N ALA A 364 26.94 -4.11 -5.96
CA ALA A 364 26.94 -4.59 -7.36
C ALA A 364 28.17 -4.10 -8.13
N ARG A 365 28.55 -2.82 -7.99
CA ARG A 365 29.77 -2.27 -8.63
C ARG A 365 31.05 -2.95 -8.15
N ARG A 366 31.18 -3.18 -6.84
CA ARG A 366 32.33 -3.91 -6.28
C ARG A 366 32.46 -5.33 -6.80
N GLN A 367 31.32 -5.98 -7.05
CA GLN A 367 31.27 -7.33 -7.64
C GLN A 367 31.30 -7.31 -9.19
N LYS A 368 31.57 -6.14 -9.79
CA LYS A 368 31.70 -5.95 -11.25
C LYS A 368 30.45 -6.35 -12.04
N ALA A 369 29.26 -6.20 -11.44
CA ALA A 369 28.02 -6.35 -12.18
C ALA A 369 27.92 -5.27 -13.28
N GLU A 370 27.34 -5.63 -14.42
CA GLU A 370 27.06 -4.69 -15.49
C GLU A 370 25.86 -3.81 -15.10
N LEU A 371 26.09 -2.50 -14.98
CA LEU A 371 25.09 -1.51 -14.61
C LEU A 371 24.87 -0.50 -15.76
N ILE A 372 23.61 -0.34 -16.15
CA ILE A 372 23.18 0.68 -17.09
C ILE A 372 22.32 1.68 -16.33
N SER A 373 22.80 2.90 -16.17
CA SER A 373 22.09 3.92 -15.37
C SER A 373 21.65 5.10 -16.26
N GLY A 374 20.49 5.66 -15.92
CA GLY A 374 20.00 6.93 -16.45
C GLY A 374 20.65 8.14 -15.77
N SER A 375 19.99 9.30 -15.87
CA SER A 375 20.44 10.55 -15.26
C SER A 375 20.49 10.46 -13.73
N ALA A 376 21.50 11.08 -13.12
CA ALA A 376 21.65 11.15 -11.67
C ALA A 376 20.67 12.14 -11.00
N GLY A 377 20.03 13.01 -11.79
CA GLY A 377 19.15 14.05 -11.26
C GLY A 377 19.88 15.32 -10.84
N PRO A 378 19.16 16.30 -10.29
CA PRO A 378 19.74 17.57 -9.88
C PRO A 378 20.58 17.43 -8.59
N ASP A 379 21.67 18.19 -8.53
CA ASP A 379 22.47 18.35 -7.30
C ASP A 379 21.84 19.46 -6.41
N ALA A 380 20.68 19.16 -5.84
CA ALA A 380 19.87 20.12 -5.07
C ALA A 380 19.61 19.68 -3.61
N GLY A 381 20.45 18.79 -3.08
CA GLY A 381 20.29 18.29 -1.70
C GLY A 381 19.20 17.23 -1.51
N GLY A 382 18.41 16.92 -2.56
CA GLY A 382 17.37 15.89 -2.54
C GLY A 382 17.91 14.45 -2.57
N TYR A 383 16.99 13.47 -2.47
CA TYR A 383 17.33 12.05 -2.29
C TYR A 383 17.20 11.29 -3.62
N TYR A 384 17.93 11.71 -4.65
CA TYR A 384 17.84 11.15 -5.99
C TYR A 384 18.71 9.91 -6.15
N ILE A 385 18.14 8.87 -6.78
CA ILE A 385 18.82 7.66 -7.21
C ILE A 385 18.61 7.53 -8.72
N PRO A 386 19.66 7.39 -9.54
CA PRO A 386 19.48 7.17 -10.98
C PRO A 386 18.77 5.85 -11.24
N PRO A 387 17.78 5.81 -12.16
CA PRO A 387 17.17 4.56 -12.57
C PRO A 387 18.23 3.65 -13.18
N THR A 388 18.33 2.42 -12.67
CA THR A 388 19.45 1.53 -12.98
C THR A 388 18.96 0.13 -13.34
N LEU A 389 19.46 -0.38 -14.48
CA LEU A 389 19.34 -1.77 -14.89
C LEU A 389 20.59 -2.53 -14.46
N VAL A 390 20.42 -3.74 -13.95
CA VAL A 390 21.51 -4.66 -13.63
C VAL A 390 21.41 -5.84 -14.58
N VAL A 391 22.38 -5.98 -15.47
CA VAL A 391 22.34 -6.96 -16.55
C VAL A 391 23.04 -8.24 -16.14
N ASN A 392 22.32 -9.37 -16.21
CA ASN A 392 22.78 -10.70 -15.80
C ASN A 392 23.53 -10.70 -14.46
N PRO A 393 22.91 -10.18 -13.38
CA PRO A 393 23.57 -10.13 -12.08
C PRO A 393 23.86 -11.54 -11.56
N ASP A 394 24.97 -11.70 -10.83
CA ASP A 394 25.26 -12.93 -10.11
C ASP A 394 24.12 -13.22 -9.09
N ALA A 395 23.69 -14.47 -9.02
CA ALA A 395 22.61 -14.90 -8.11
C ALA A 395 22.96 -14.73 -6.61
N GLY A 396 24.24 -14.60 -6.28
CA GLY A 396 24.74 -14.32 -4.92
C GLY A 396 24.62 -12.85 -4.50
N LEU A 397 24.39 -11.92 -5.43
CA LEU A 397 24.17 -10.52 -5.10
C LEU A 397 22.87 -10.33 -4.31
N ARG A 398 22.93 -9.57 -3.22
CA ARG A 398 21.76 -9.30 -2.38
C ARG A 398 20.61 -8.67 -3.19
N LEU A 399 20.91 -7.78 -4.12
CA LEU A 399 19.90 -7.13 -4.96
C LEU A 399 19.12 -8.10 -5.88
N THR A 400 19.57 -9.34 -6.06
CA THR A 400 18.83 -10.37 -6.81
C THR A 400 17.76 -11.06 -5.96
N ARG A 401 17.97 -11.16 -4.67
CA ARG A 401 17.13 -11.88 -3.71
C ARG A 401 16.30 -10.95 -2.82
N GLU A 402 16.87 -9.83 -2.37
CA GLU A 402 16.25 -8.91 -1.45
C GLU A 402 15.42 -7.83 -2.18
N GLU A 403 14.42 -7.31 -1.50
CA GLU A 403 13.62 -6.17 -1.96
C GLU A 403 14.44 -4.87 -1.80
N VAL A 404 14.90 -4.31 -2.92
CA VAL A 404 15.63 -3.02 -2.95
C VAL A 404 14.69 -1.85 -2.64
N PHE A 405 13.47 -1.88 -3.20
CA PHE A 405 12.42 -0.87 -3.08
C PHE A 405 12.86 0.50 -3.62
N GLY A 406 13.52 0.50 -4.76
CA GLY A 406 14.09 1.67 -5.42
C GLY A 406 14.18 1.45 -6.94
N PRO A 407 14.67 2.43 -7.70
CA PRO A 407 14.68 2.38 -9.15
C PRO A 407 15.80 1.46 -9.71
N VAL A 408 15.78 0.19 -9.29
CA VAL A 408 16.80 -0.81 -9.63
C VAL A 408 16.12 -2.09 -10.11
N VAL A 409 16.42 -2.53 -11.33
CA VAL A 409 15.78 -3.66 -12.01
C VAL A 409 16.81 -4.63 -12.54
N ASN A 410 16.62 -5.93 -12.32
CA ASN A 410 17.48 -6.99 -12.81
C ASN A 410 16.95 -7.53 -14.15
N LEU A 411 17.77 -7.52 -15.19
CA LEU A 411 17.52 -8.17 -16.48
C LEU A 411 18.33 -9.46 -16.52
N VAL A 412 17.65 -10.61 -16.60
CA VAL A 412 18.27 -11.94 -16.51
C VAL A 412 18.00 -12.72 -17.79
N ARG A 413 19.06 -13.13 -18.48
CA ARG A 413 18.96 -14.02 -19.63
C ARG A 413 18.63 -15.44 -19.16
N VAL A 414 17.66 -16.08 -19.80
CA VAL A 414 17.29 -17.48 -19.57
C VAL A 414 17.27 -18.24 -20.89
N ALA A 415 17.49 -19.56 -20.82
CA ALA A 415 17.47 -20.41 -22.01
C ALA A 415 16.04 -20.54 -22.57
N ASP A 416 15.07 -20.72 -21.68
CA ASP A 416 13.67 -20.93 -22.03
C ASP A 416 12.72 -20.50 -20.88
N GLY A 417 11.43 -20.57 -21.14
CA GLY A 417 10.40 -20.18 -20.17
C GLY A 417 10.34 -21.11 -18.92
N GLU A 418 10.78 -22.36 -19.03
CA GLU A 418 10.81 -23.28 -17.88
C GLU A 418 11.91 -22.88 -16.90
N GLU A 419 13.07 -22.47 -17.38
CA GLU A 419 14.11 -21.89 -16.55
C GLU A 419 13.62 -20.59 -15.90
N ALA A 420 12.95 -19.71 -16.68
CA ALA A 420 12.36 -18.48 -16.17
C ALA A 420 11.39 -18.77 -15.03
N LEU A 421 10.47 -19.71 -15.20
CA LEU A 421 9.49 -20.09 -14.18
C LEU A 421 10.16 -20.65 -12.91
N ARG A 422 11.15 -21.51 -13.05
CA ARG A 422 11.91 -22.05 -11.93
C ARG A 422 12.57 -20.92 -11.11
N LEU A 423 13.25 -19.99 -11.78
CA LEU A 423 13.92 -18.84 -11.15
C LEU A 423 12.91 -17.84 -10.58
N ALA A 424 11.78 -17.64 -11.23
CA ALA A 424 10.70 -16.77 -10.75
C ALA A 424 10.15 -17.28 -9.40
N ASN A 425 9.93 -18.58 -9.27
CA ASN A 425 9.41 -19.22 -8.08
C ASN A 425 10.46 -19.46 -6.98
N ASP A 426 11.77 -19.42 -7.32
CA ASP A 426 12.87 -19.50 -6.34
C ASP A 426 13.04 -18.16 -5.60
N SER A 427 12.08 -17.88 -4.74
CA SER A 427 12.02 -16.68 -3.91
C SER A 427 11.20 -16.93 -2.67
N ASP A 428 11.59 -16.27 -1.57
CA ASP A 428 10.80 -16.22 -0.33
C ASP A 428 9.50 -15.40 -0.50
N PHE A 429 9.41 -14.62 -1.56
CA PHE A 429 8.29 -13.73 -1.86
C PHE A 429 7.33 -14.35 -2.88
N GLY A 430 6.10 -13.86 -2.87
CA GLY A 430 5.06 -14.26 -3.81
C GLY A 430 3.92 -13.24 -3.84
N LEU A 431 4.24 -11.93 -4.03
CA LEU A 431 3.21 -10.90 -4.09
C LEU A 431 2.58 -10.84 -5.49
N THR A 432 3.39 -10.51 -6.49
CA THR A 432 2.91 -10.41 -7.87
C THR A 432 3.89 -11.04 -8.85
N ALA A 433 3.40 -11.32 -10.07
CA ALA A 433 4.20 -11.77 -11.21
C ALA A 433 3.56 -11.31 -12.52
N SER A 434 4.33 -11.35 -13.61
CA SER A 434 3.75 -11.19 -14.95
C SER A 434 4.38 -12.11 -15.98
N VAL A 435 3.61 -12.42 -17.04
CA VAL A 435 4.04 -13.22 -18.19
C VAL A 435 3.77 -12.41 -19.47
N TRP A 436 4.74 -12.40 -20.34
CA TRP A 436 4.70 -11.66 -21.61
C TRP A 436 4.86 -12.62 -22.77
N THR A 437 3.80 -12.81 -23.57
CA THR A 437 3.71 -13.74 -24.69
C THR A 437 2.51 -13.41 -25.58
N ARG A 438 2.57 -13.80 -26.84
CA ARG A 438 1.42 -13.77 -27.76
C ARG A 438 0.63 -15.08 -27.77
N ASP A 439 1.15 -16.14 -27.16
CA ASP A 439 0.52 -17.45 -27.08
C ASP A 439 -0.33 -17.58 -25.80
N LEU A 440 -1.65 -17.57 -25.98
CA LEU A 440 -2.61 -17.69 -24.88
C LEU A 440 -2.43 -19.00 -24.09
N THR A 441 -2.11 -20.12 -24.75
CA THR A 441 -1.92 -21.40 -24.08
C THR A 441 -0.71 -21.37 -23.15
N GLN A 442 0.39 -20.78 -23.59
CA GLN A 442 1.55 -20.56 -22.74
C GLN A 442 1.22 -19.61 -21.59
N ALA A 443 0.55 -18.48 -21.88
CA ALA A 443 0.15 -17.53 -20.85
C ALA A 443 -0.61 -18.21 -19.71
N LEU A 444 -1.66 -18.99 -20.03
CA LEU A 444 -2.46 -19.72 -19.04
C LEU A 444 -1.62 -20.76 -18.29
N ASN A 445 -0.79 -21.53 -18.98
CA ASN A 445 0.09 -22.50 -18.33
C ASN A 445 1.03 -21.86 -17.30
N TYR A 446 1.61 -20.70 -17.61
CA TYR A 446 2.49 -19.99 -16.66
C TYR A 446 1.71 -19.34 -15.52
N THR A 447 0.51 -18.79 -15.77
CA THR A 447 -0.31 -18.23 -14.69
C THR A 447 -0.67 -19.26 -13.64
N ASP A 448 -0.97 -20.50 -14.03
CA ASP A 448 -1.31 -21.59 -13.10
C ASP A 448 -0.12 -22.05 -12.24
N ARG A 449 1.11 -21.85 -12.72
CA ARG A 449 2.33 -22.37 -12.08
C ARG A 449 3.14 -21.32 -11.33
N LEU A 450 2.88 -20.03 -11.55
CA LEU A 450 3.52 -18.94 -10.82
C LEU A 450 2.99 -18.85 -9.40
N GLN A 451 3.91 -18.81 -8.43
CA GLN A 451 3.59 -18.74 -7.00
C GLN A 451 3.48 -17.28 -6.52
N ALA A 452 2.47 -16.58 -7.00
CA ALA A 452 2.20 -15.19 -6.67
C ALA A 452 0.70 -14.97 -6.44
N GLY A 453 0.36 -14.00 -5.59
CA GLY A 453 -1.03 -13.68 -5.26
C GLY A 453 -1.79 -13.00 -6.41
N THR A 454 -1.06 -12.26 -7.26
CA THR A 454 -1.59 -11.66 -8.49
C THR A 454 -0.66 -11.97 -9.65
N VAL A 455 -1.20 -12.46 -10.75
CA VAL A 455 -0.45 -12.73 -11.99
C VAL A 455 -1.09 -11.97 -13.15
N TRP A 456 -0.31 -11.18 -13.84
CA TRP A 456 -0.74 -10.47 -15.05
C TRP A 456 -0.20 -11.12 -16.31
N VAL A 457 -0.92 -10.94 -17.42
CA VAL A 457 -0.46 -11.31 -18.75
C VAL A 457 -0.36 -10.03 -19.60
N ASN A 458 0.79 -9.82 -20.23
CA ASN A 458 1.07 -8.66 -21.08
C ASN A 458 0.79 -7.30 -20.42
N SER A 459 0.91 -7.25 -19.12
CA SER A 459 0.77 -6.05 -18.28
C SER A 459 1.49 -6.25 -16.94
N HIS A 460 1.68 -5.18 -16.18
CA HIS A 460 2.21 -5.22 -14.81
C HIS A 460 1.68 -4.03 -14.00
N THR A 461 1.53 -4.19 -12.67
CA THR A 461 1.03 -3.17 -11.71
C THR A 461 -0.40 -2.66 -11.96
N LEU A 462 -1.23 -3.38 -12.68
CA LEU A 462 -2.63 -3.02 -12.86
C LEU A 462 -3.46 -3.62 -11.70
N ILE A 463 -4.01 -2.75 -10.87
CA ILE A 463 -4.84 -3.13 -9.71
C ILE A 463 -6.23 -2.53 -9.86
N ASP A 464 -7.24 -3.25 -9.36
CA ASP A 464 -8.64 -2.85 -9.39
C ASP A 464 -9.32 -3.21 -8.07
N ALA A 465 -10.30 -2.40 -7.64
CA ALA A 465 -10.99 -2.61 -6.38
C ALA A 465 -11.79 -3.93 -6.32
N ASN A 466 -12.15 -4.49 -7.47
CA ASN A 466 -12.87 -5.76 -7.57
C ASN A 466 -11.94 -6.98 -7.70
N LEU A 467 -10.64 -6.77 -7.87
CA LEU A 467 -9.63 -7.82 -8.00
C LEU A 467 -8.89 -8.01 -6.68
N PRO A 468 -9.06 -9.14 -5.97
CA PRO A 468 -8.35 -9.39 -4.70
C PRO A 468 -6.83 -9.25 -4.86
N PHE A 469 -6.22 -8.52 -3.94
CA PHE A 469 -4.78 -8.26 -3.91
C PHE A 469 -4.17 -8.74 -2.60
N GLY A 470 -2.99 -9.38 -2.68
CA GLY A 470 -2.24 -9.82 -1.51
C GLY A 470 -1.27 -10.93 -1.83
N GLY A 471 -0.32 -11.17 -0.92
CA GLY A 471 0.81 -12.07 -1.14
C GLY A 471 0.59 -13.52 -0.74
N MET A 472 1.42 -14.39 -1.32
CA MET A 472 1.74 -15.73 -0.87
C MET A 472 3.11 -15.72 -0.18
N LYS A 473 3.53 -16.85 0.41
CA LYS A 473 4.83 -17.02 1.08
C LYS A 473 5.09 -15.90 2.11
N GLN A 474 6.25 -15.22 2.05
CA GLN A 474 6.60 -14.13 2.97
C GLN A 474 6.10 -12.74 2.52
N SER A 475 5.30 -12.68 1.47
CA SER A 475 4.67 -11.44 1.00
C SER A 475 3.36 -11.09 1.71
N GLY A 476 2.85 -11.95 2.58
CA GLY A 476 1.73 -11.58 3.42
C GLY A 476 0.71 -12.67 3.71
N THR A 477 -0.36 -12.27 4.39
CA THR A 477 -1.51 -13.13 4.72
C THR A 477 -2.78 -12.29 4.70
N GLY A 478 -3.88 -12.87 4.20
CA GLY A 478 -5.11 -12.16 3.91
C GLY A 478 -5.11 -11.56 2.50
N ARG A 479 -6.17 -10.85 2.19
CA ARG A 479 -6.32 -10.11 0.91
C ARG A 479 -7.00 -8.78 1.19
N ASP A 480 -6.53 -7.76 0.49
CA ASP A 480 -7.28 -6.52 0.30
C ASP A 480 -8.09 -6.63 -1.00
N PHE A 481 -9.19 -5.90 -1.13
CA PHE A 481 -10.09 -5.81 -2.28
C PHE A 481 -10.97 -7.04 -2.55
N GLY A 482 -11.72 -6.94 -3.65
CA GLY A 482 -12.64 -7.96 -4.09
C GLY A 482 -13.99 -7.93 -3.37
N PRO A 483 -14.95 -8.74 -3.84
CA PRO A 483 -16.32 -8.75 -3.31
C PRO A 483 -16.40 -9.21 -1.84
N ASP A 484 -15.47 -10.06 -1.40
CA ASP A 484 -15.43 -10.62 -0.05
C ASP A 484 -14.53 -9.81 0.92
N TRP A 485 -14.06 -8.64 0.51
CA TRP A 485 -13.11 -7.83 1.28
C TRP A 485 -13.59 -7.56 2.72
N LEU A 486 -14.89 -7.27 2.88
CA LEU A 486 -15.46 -6.96 4.19
C LEU A 486 -15.54 -8.16 5.13
N ASP A 487 -15.39 -9.39 4.65
CA ASP A 487 -15.37 -10.60 5.48
C ASP A 487 -14.19 -10.60 6.45
N GLY A 488 -13.06 -10.05 6.05
CA GLY A 488 -11.89 -9.87 6.91
C GLY A 488 -12.06 -8.83 8.04
N TRP A 489 -13.14 -8.04 8.00
CA TRP A 489 -13.46 -6.97 8.96
C TRP A 489 -14.69 -7.30 9.81
N CYS A 490 -15.24 -8.50 9.62
CA CYS A 490 -16.41 -9.00 10.32
C CYS A 490 -16.14 -10.30 11.06
N GLU A 491 -16.89 -10.52 12.14
CA GLU A 491 -17.05 -11.80 12.80
C GLU A 491 -18.31 -12.50 12.30
N THR A 492 -18.23 -13.79 12.07
CA THR A 492 -19.41 -14.60 11.75
C THR A 492 -20.01 -15.17 13.03
N LYS A 493 -21.22 -14.75 13.37
CA LYS A 493 -21.99 -15.29 14.50
C LYS A 493 -23.05 -16.25 13.98
N SER A 494 -23.10 -17.46 14.53
CA SER A 494 -24.18 -18.41 14.29
C SER A 494 -25.29 -18.20 15.30
N VAL A 495 -26.54 -18.18 14.83
CA VAL A 495 -27.74 -18.09 15.66
C VAL A 495 -28.58 -19.33 15.37
N CYS A 496 -29.05 -19.98 16.43
CA CYS A 496 -29.93 -21.14 16.34
C CYS A 496 -31.11 -20.95 17.32
N VAL A 497 -32.32 -20.97 16.81
CA VAL A 497 -33.55 -20.82 17.59
C VAL A 497 -34.34 -22.12 17.52
N ARG A 498 -34.65 -22.66 18.67
CA ARG A 498 -35.59 -23.78 18.80
C ARG A 498 -37.00 -23.24 18.96
N TYR A 499 -37.98 -23.84 18.29
CA TYR A 499 -39.42 -23.51 18.38
C TYR A 499 -40.31 -24.72 18.31
#